data_d80a83fbae5ab777f208fd6d205d7e04
#
_entry.id   d80a83fbae5ab777f208fd6d205d7e04
#
_cell.length_a   1.000
_cell.length_b   1.000
_cell.length_c   1.000
_cell.angle_alpha   90.00
_cell.angle_beta   90.00
_cell.angle_gamma   90.00
#
_symmetry.space_group_name_H-M   'P 1'
#
loop_
_entity.id
_entity.type
_entity.pdbx_description
1 polymer ?
#
loop_
_entity_poly.entity_id
_entity_poly.type
_entity_poly.pdbx_seq_one_letter_code
_entity_poly.pdbx_strand_id
1 'polypeptide(L)'
;MPVAHGTPVTTTPCPHIATYPVTNDLCVQRVSDAEAEAVTGETKRVTEGWVMKAIAVLHHRENTLFDPLTGGPLDFRNDSIAGATETGREVFPRIDPAVIGLIELAGQDRILIAENAQRRGFYSLIAGYVGLGETCEEAMVREALEETGRRISQVRYVRSQPWPYNGALMMGMVATTTDEHPIQPLDGELARITWASRSELREGVFTLPHRNSLAFQLITEWVGQHD
;
A
#
# COMPACT_ATOMS: atom_id res chain seq x y z
N MET A 1 -5.47 -9.03 -10.79
CA MET A 1 -6.59 -10.00 -10.91
C MET A 1 -7.29 -9.74 -12.22
N PRO A 2 -7.37 -10.70 -13.14
CA PRO A 2 -8.14 -10.52 -14.35
C PRO A 2 -9.64 -10.53 -14.02
N VAL A 3 -10.34 -9.55 -14.56
CA VAL A 3 -11.80 -9.48 -14.52
C VAL A 3 -12.30 -9.34 -15.96
N ALA A 4 -13.14 -10.24 -16.42
CA ALA A 4 -13.78 -10.11 -17.72
C ALA A 4 -15.04 -9.26 -17.56
N HIS A 5 -15.13 -8.15 -18.30
CA HIS A 5 -16.28 -7.22 -18.30
C HIS A 5 -16.71 -6.73 -16.90
N GLY A 6 -15.76 -6.57 -15.98
CA GLY A 6 -16.05 -6.14 -14.62
C GLY A 6 -16.58 -7.23 -13.69
N THR A 7 -16.74 -8.43 -14.15
CA THR A 7 -17.18 -9.59 -13.36
C THR A 7 -16.02 -10.57 -13.19
N PRO A 8 -15.71 -11.02 -11.97
CA PRO A 8 -14.71 -12.07 -11.76
C PRO A 8 -15.16 -13.37 -12.43
N VAL A 9 -14.24 -14.01 -13.15
CA VAL A 9 -14.57 -15.23 -13.89
C VAL A 9 -13.84 -16.42 -13.28
N THR A 10 -14.57 -17.37 -12.70
CA THR A 10 -14.22 -18.79 -12.77
C THR A 10 -15.42 -19.69 -12.49
N THR A 11 -15.44 -20.85 -13.16
CA THR A 11 -16.44 -21.90 -12.98
C THR A 11 -15.87 -23.17 -12.35
N THR A 12 -14.60 -23.19 -11.96
CA THR A 12 -13.94 -24.38 -11.39
C THR A 12 -13.87 -24.29 -9.88
N PRO A 13 -14.31 -25.30 -9.13
CA PRO A 13 -14.12 -25.33 -7.68
C PRO A 13 -12.64 -25.36 -7.33
N CYS A 14 -12.16 -24.36 -6.60
CA CYS A 14 -10.81 -24.29 -6.10
C CYS A 14 -10.70 -24.67 -4.62
N PRO A 15 -9.52 -25.04 -4.13
CA PRO A 15 -9.29 -25.26 -2.71
C PRO A 15 -9.76 -24.06 -1.88
N HIS A 16 -10.31 -24.28 -0.69
CA HIS A 16 -10.84 -23.22 0.20
C HIS A 16 -9.85 -22.08 0.49
N ILE A 17 -8.56 -22.38 0.43
CA ILE A 17 -7.47 -21.38 0.62
C ILE A 17 -7.46 -20.36 -0.51
N ALA A 18 -7.70 -20.79 -1.74
CA ALA A 18 -7.59 -19.97 -2.94
C ALA A 18 -8.90 -19.25 -3.33
N THR A 19 -9.97 -19.41 -2.55
CA THR A 19 -11.30 -18.89 -2.89
C THR A 19 -11.91 -18.13 -1.71
N TYR A 20 -12.54 -16.99 -1.99
CA TYR A 20 -13.28 -16.22 -0.99
C TYR A 20 -14.66 -15.81 -1.54
N PRO A 21 -15.76 -16.22 -0.92
CA PRO A 21 -17.11 -15.79 -1.28
C PRO A 21 -17.32 -14.32 -0.88
N VAL A 22 -17.81 -13.52 -1.81
CA VAL A 22 -18.15 -12.11 -1.61
C VAL A 22 -19.64 -11.94 -1.33
N THR A 23 -20.46 -12.66 -2.08
CA THR A 23 -21.91 -12.81 -1.92
C THR A 23 -22.30 -14.26 -2.19
N ASN A 24 -23.59 -14.60 -2.05
CA ASN A 24 -24.08 -15.94 -2.37
C ASN A 24 -23.78 -16.37 -3.83
N ASP A 25 -23.69 -15.41 -4.75
CA ASP A 25 -23.54 -15.65 -6.18
C ASP A 25 -22.16 -15.21 -6.73
N LEU A 26 -21.31 -14.62 -5.89
CA LEU A 26 -20.02 -14.05 -6.32
C LEU A 26 -18.88 -14.57 -5.43
N CYS A 27 -17.90 -15.19 -6.09
CA CYS A 27 -16.70 -15.71 -5.46
C CYS A 27 -15.46 -15.13 -6.15
N VAL A 28 -14.44 -14.76 -5.36
CA VAL A 28 -13.13 -14.34 -5.86
C VAL A 28 -12.15 -15.49 -5.67
N GLN A 29 -11.34 -15.73 -6.68
CA GLN A 29 -10.40 -16.83 -6.70
C GLN A 29 -9.00 -16.34 -7.08
N ARG A 30 -7.98 -16.90 -6.43
CA ARG A 30 -6.61 -16.80 -6.89
C ARG A 30 -6.41 -17.73 -8.08
N VAL A 31 -5.80 -17.21 -9.14
CA VAL A 31 -5.41 -17.97 -10.32
C VAL A 31 -3.91 -17.84 -10.57
N SER A 32 -3.31 -18.81 -11.24
CA SER A 32 -1.93 -18.71 -11.71
C SER A 32 -1.78 -17.69 -12.85
N ASP A 33 -0.56 -17.25 -13.11
CA ASP A 33 -0.28 -16.33 -14.23
C ASP A 33 -0.71 -16.92 -15.58
N ALA A 34 -0.50 -18.23 -15.80
CA ALA A 34 -0.93 -18.91 -17.00
C ALA A 34 -2.45 -18.95 -17.18
N GLU A 35 -3.20 -19.17 -16.08
CA GLU A 35 -4.67 -19.08 -16.11
C GLU A 35 -5.13 -17.64 -16.34
N ALA A 36 -4.43 -16.65 -15.75
CA ALA A 36 -4.72 -15.25 -15.95
C ALA A 36 -4.50 -14.81 -17.41
N GLU A 37 -3.46 -15.30 -18.08
CA GLU A 37 -3.19 -15.06 -19.51
C GLU A 37 -4.23 -15.67 -20.42
N ALA A 38 -4.82 -16.81 -20.03
CA ALA A 38 -5.88 -17.47 -20.79
C ALA A 38 -7.25 -16.74 -20.72
N VAL A 39 -7.43 -15.86 -19.74
CA VAL A 39 -8.67 -15.07 -19.59
C VAL A 39 -8.63 -13.89 -20.55
N THR A 40 -9.49 -13.94 -21.57
CA THR A 40 -9.70 -12.80 -22.49
C THR A 40 -10.49 -11.70 -21.81
N GLY A 41 -9.86 -10.58 -21.50
CA GLY A 41 -10.50 -9.42 -20.88
C GLY A 41 -9.53 -8.33 -20.47
N GLU A 42 -10.04 -7.16 -20.12
CA GLU A 42 -9.24 -6.07 -19.56
C GLU A 42 -8.75 -6.42 -18.14
N THR A 43 -7.44 -6.32 -17.91
CA THR A 43 -6.92 -6.29 -16.56
C THR A 43 -7.13 -4.90 -15.96
N LYS A 44 -7.90 -4.80 -14.89
CA LYS A 44 -8.09 -3.54 -14.15
C LYS A 44 -7.44 -3.65 -12.77
N ARG A 45 -6.78 -2.59 -12.35
CA ARG A 45 -6.53 -2.41 -10.92
C ARG A 45 -7.85 -2.04 -10.29
N VAL A 46 -8.36 -2.93 -9.47
CA VAL A 46 -9.69 -2.74 -8.86
C VAL A 46 -9.52 -1.98 -7.55
N THR A 47 -10.32 -0.94 -7.39
CA THR A 47 -10.34 -0.06 -6.21
C THR A 47 -11.61 -0.22 -5.39
N GLU A 48 -12.49 -1.11 -5.81
CA GLU A 48 -13.73 -1.39 -5.10
C GLU A 48 -13.45 -2.10 -3.77
N GLY A 49 -14.07 -1.63 -2.69
CA GLY A 49 -13.78 -2.11 -1.33
C GLY A 49 -13.94 -3.62 -1.14
N TRP A 50 -14.91 -4.26 -1.82
CA TRP A 50 -15.10 -5.69 -1.75
C TRP A 50 -13.97 -6.50 -2.41
N VAL A 51 -13.39 -5.98 -3.51
CA VAL A 51 -12.25 -6.63 -4.17
C VAL A 51 -10.98 -6.48 -3.32
N MET A 52 -10.76 -5.31 -2.74
CA MET A 52 -9.64 -5.07 -1.83
C MET A 52 -9.73 -6.02 -0.62
N LYS A 53 -10.93 -6.20 -0.06
CA LYS A 53 -11.17 -7.17 1.02
C LYS A 53 -10.86 -8.59 0.57
N ALA A 54 -11.34 -9.00 -0.60
CA ALA A 54 -11.10 -10.35 -1.12
C ALA A 54 -9.60 -10.63 -1.35
N ILE A 55 -8.86 -9.67 -1.92
CA ILE A 55 -7.41 -9.76 -2.08
C ILE A 55 -6.72 -9.94 -0.72
N ALA A 56 -7.09 -9.13 0.27
CA ALA A 56 -6.51 -9.21 1.61
C ALA A 56 -6.79 -10.56 2.29
N VAL A 57 -8.00 -11.09 2.16
CA VAL A 57 -8.37 -12.40 2.73
C VAL A 57 -7.61 -13.52 2.04
N LEU A 58 -7.52 -13.53 0.71
CA LEU A 58 -6.78 -14.53 -0.04
C LEU A 58 -5.28 -14.46 0.28
N HIS A 59 -4.72 -13.26 0.34
CA HIS A 59 -3.33 -13.06 0.74
C HIS A 59 -3.07 -13.60 2.16
N HIS A 60 -3.95 -13.34 3.12
CA HIS A 60 -3.85 -13.89 4.46
C HIS A 60 -3.85 -15.43 4.45
N ARG A 61 -4.83 -16.05 3.77
CA ARG A 61 -4.97 -17.51 3.71
C ARG A 61 -3.76 -18.19 3.06
N GLU A 62 -3.17 -17.57 2.03
CA GLU A 62 -1.99 -18.09 1.33
C GLU A 62 -0.73 -18.02 2.21
N ASN A 63 -0.60 -17.01 3.06
CA ASN A 63 0.61 -16.74 3.83
C ASN A 63 0.54 -17.13 5.31
N THR A 64 -0.64 -17.53 5.81
CA THR A 64 -0.83 -17.91 7.22
C THR A 64 -1.47 -19.29 7.31
N LEU A 65 -0.66 -20.33 7.01
CA LEU A 65 -1.13 -21.71 7.01
C LEU A 65 -1.12 -22.38 8.40
N PHE A 66 -0.35 -21.80 9.32
CA PHE A 66 -0.15 -22.34 10.65
C PHE A 66 -0.40 -21.27 11.71
N ASP A 67 -0.90 -21.71 12.86
CA ASP A 67 -1.02 -20.87 14.04
C ASP A 67 0.36 -20.41 14.53
N PRO A 68 0.65 -19.10 14.57
CA PRO A 68 1.95 -18.59 14.97
C PRO A 68 2.29 -18.87 16.46
N LEU A 69 1.30 -19.23 17.28
CA LEU A 69 1.51 -19.53 18.70
C LEU A 69 1.82 -20.99 18.95
N THR A 70 1.12 -21.92 18.28
CA THR A 70 1.21 -23.37 18.54
C THR A 70 1.87 -24.15 17.43
N GLY A 71 2.03 -23.57 16.24
CA GLY A 71 2.53 -24.24 15.03
C GLY A 71 1.52 -25.23 14.43
N GLY A 72 0.31 -25.34 14.96
CA GLY A 72 -0.74 -26.20 14.42
C GLY A 72 -1.32 -25.64 13.11
N PRO A 73 -1.85 -26.50 12.21
CA PRO A 73 -2.47 -26.06 10.98
C PRO A 73 -3.72 -25.24 11.23
N LEU A 74 -4.03 -24.30 10.34
CA LEU A 74 -5.25 -23.50 10.37
C LEU A 74 -6.26 -24.01 9.34
N ASP A 75 -7.51 -24.10 9.74
CA ASP A 75 -8.65 -24.40 8.87
C ASP A 75 -9.36 -23.09 8.50
N PHE A 76 -9.48 -22.82 7.20
CA PHE A 76 -10.21 -21.69 6.66
C PHE A 76 -11.53 -22.17 6.06
N ARG A 77 -12.63 -21.94 6.77
CA ARG A 77 -13.97 -22.21 6.25
C ARG A 77 -14.33 -21.19 5.15
N ASN A 78 -15.27 -21.52 4.29
CA ASN A 78 -15.60 -20.79 3.06
C ASN A 78 -15.81 -19.28 3.25
N ASP A 79 -16.46 -18.86 4.30
CA ASP A 79 -16.82 -17.47 4.63
C ASP A 79 -15.94 -16.85 5.73
N SER A 80 -15.05 -17.65 6.33
CA SER A 80 -14.20 -17.19 7.42
C SER A 80 -13.05 -16.32 6.93
N ILE A 81 -12.86 -15.18 7.57
CA ILE A 81 -11.66 -14.33 7.41
C ILE A 81 -10.52 -14.91 8.25
N ALA A 82 -10.82 -15.38 9.46
CA ALA A 82 -9.85 -15.97 10.36
C ALA A 82 -9.64 -17.45 10.06
N GLY A 83 -8.40 -17.92 10.26
CA GLY A 83 -8.11 -19.34 10.33
C GLY A 83 -8.46 -19.90 11.72
N ALA A 84 -9.10 -21.05 11.79
CA ALA A 84 -9.42 -21.71 13.04
C ALA A 84 -8.40 -22.82 13.36
N THR A 85 -7.95 -22.89 14.63
CA THR A 85 -7.14 -24.01 15.13
C THR A 85 -8.04 -25.21 15.45
N GLU A 86 -7.46 -26.39 15.71
CA GLU A 86 -8.19 -27.58 16.19
C GLU A 86 -8.99 -27.33 17.46
N THR A 87 -8.52 -26.42 18.32
CA THR A 87 -9.19 -26.03 19.55
C THR A 87 -10.29 -24.98 19.35
N GLY A 88 -10.48 -24.51 18.12
CA GLY A 88 -11.44 -23.47 17.77
C GLY A 88 -10.96 -22.02 18.02
N ARG A 89 -9.68 -21.82 18.40
CA ARG A 89 -9.12 -20.45 18.50
C ARG A 89 -8.97 -19.85 17.12
N GLU A 90 -9.44 -18.63 16.94
CA GLU A 90 -9.32 -17.89 15.68
C GLU A 90 -7.99 -17.14 15.57
N VAL A 91 -7.40 -17.18 14.39
CA VAL A 91 -6.21 -16.42 14.00
C VAL A 91 -6.59 -15.47 12.89
N PHE A 92 -6.69 -14.19 13.24
CA PHE A 92 -7.08 -13.12 12.34
C PHE A 92 -5.93 -12.65 11.44
N PRO A 93 -6.25 -12.07 10.27
CA PRO A 93 -5.25 -11.40 9.43
C PRO A 93 -4.49 -10.33 10.21
N ARG A 94 -3.17 -10.27 9.99
CA ARG A 94 -2.34 -9.15 10.42
C ARG A 94 -2.51 -7.99 9.45
N ILE A 95 -2.62 -6.78 9.99
CA ILE A 95 -2.58 -5.54 9.24
C ILE A 95 -1.36 -4.78 9.72
N ASP A 96 -0.44 -4.47 8.81
CA ASP A 96 0.79 -3.76 9.14
C ASP A 96 0.62 -2.26 8.86
N PRO A 97 0.71 -1.40 9.88
CA PRO A 97 0.66 0.04 9.67
C PRO A 97 1.93 0.50 8.96
N ALA A 98 1.76 1.35 7.95
CA ALA A 98 2.84 2.01 7.24
C ALA A 98 2.48 3.48 7.00
N VAL A 99 3.46 4.36 7.08
CA VAL A 99 3.29 5.78 6.79
C VAL A 99 3.68 6.10 5.36
N ILE A 100 3.06 7.13 4.80
CA ILE A 100 3.47 7.74 3.53
C ILE A 100 3.25 9.23 3.63
N GLY A 101 4.30 10.04 3.43
CA GLY A 101 4.28 11.45 3.77
C GLY A 101 4.63 12.40 2.64
N LEU A 102 3.78 13.41 2.46
CA LEU A 102 4.09 14.60 1.68
C LEU A 102 4.87 15.57 2.56
N ILE A 103 6.10 15.87 2.17
CA ILE A 103 7.02 16.75 2.91
C ILE A 103 7.19 18.04 2.11
N GLU A 104 6.73 19.15 2.68
CA GLU A 104 6.86 20.48 2.09
C GLU A 104 8.15 21.17 2.53
N LEU A 105 8.82 21.86 1.62
CA LEU A 105 9.92 22.75 1.97
C LEU A 105 9.37 24.08 2.48
N ALA A 106 9.61 24.38 3.74
CA ALA A 106 9.05 25.55 4.41
C ALA A 106 9.38 26.86 3.68
N GLY A 107 8.33 27.65 3.42
CA GLY A 107 8.46 28.93 2.70
C GLY A 107 8.70 28.81 1.20
N GLN A 108 8.61 27.61 0.62
CA GLN A 108 8.78 27.36 -0.80
C GLN A 108 7.65 26.48 -1.35
N ASP A 109 7.29 26.71 -2.61
CA ASP A 109 6.23 25.94 -3.28
C ASP A 109 6.80 24.64 -3.90
N ARG A 110 7.39 23.78 -3.04
CA ARG A 110 8.04 22.52 -3.43
C ARG A 110 7.79 21.41 -2.41
N ILE A 111 7.63 20.20 -2.90
CA ILE A 111 7.56 18.98 -2.11
C ILE A 111 8.69 18.01 -2.42
N LEU A 112 9.04 17.19 -1.45
CA LEU A 112 10.04 16.15 -1.62
C LEU A 112 9.42 14.92 -2.26
N ILE A 113 10.00 14.46 -3.38
CA ILE A 113 9.63 13.22 -4.05
C ILE A 113 10.86 12.36 -4.28
N ALA A 114 10.67 11.06 -4.35
CA ALA A 114 11.77 10.13 -4.51
C ALA A 114 11.43 8.95 -5.43
N GLU A 115 12.47 8.42 -6.09
CA GLU A 115 12.43 7.19 -6.88
C GLU A 115 13.07 6.07 -6.06
N ASN A 116 12.34 4.98 -5.81
CA ASN A 116 12.86 3.83 -5.10
C ASN A 116 13.87 3.05 -5.98
N ALA A 117 14.97 2.59 -5.39
CA ALA A 117 16.04 1.90 -6.11
C ALA A 117 15.60 0.58 -6.75
N GLN A 118 14.63 -0.12 -6.14
CA GLN A 118 14.10 -1.39 -6.63
C GLN A 118 12.90 -1.23 -7.57
N ARG A 119 12.25 -0.05 -7.58
CA ARG A 119 11.05 0.25 -8.38
C ARG A 119 11.25 1.52 -9.19
N ARG A 120 12.15 1.46 -10.14
CA ARG A 120 12.48 2.59 -11.02
C ARG A 120 11.34 2.93 -11.97
N GLY A 121 11.33 4.15 -12.45
CA GLY A 121 10.42 4.64 -13.49
C GLY A 121 9.31 5.55 -13.01
N PHE A 122 9.14 5.76 -11.70
CA PHE A 122 8.23 6.77 -11.18
C PHE A 122 8.70 7.32 -9.82
N TYR A 123 8.32 8.56 -9.54
CA TYR A 123 8.56 9.23 -8.28
C TYR A 123 7.35 9.10 -7.36
N SER A 124 7.59 8.87 -6.08
CA SER A 124 6.58 8.75 -5.03
C SER A 124 6.94 9.62 -3.83
N LEU A 125 6.08 9.57 -2.82
CA LEU A 125 6.34 10.15 -1.51
C LEU A 125 7.18 9.18 -0.65
N ILE A 126 7.78 9.70 0.41
CA ILE A 126 8.55 8.93 1.39
C ILE A 126 7.60 8.02 2.18
N ALA A 127 7.96 6.76 2.36
CA ALA A 127 7.07 5.77 2.99
C ALA A 127 7.85 4.63 3.65
N GLY A 128 7.39 4.23 4.84
CA GLY A 128 7.95 3.07 5.55
C GLY A 128 7.00 2.48 6.57
N TYR A 129 7.37 1.35 7.14
CA TYR A 129 6.56 0.67 8.16
C TYR A 129 6.72 1.33 9.52
N VAL A 130 5.62 1.32 10.30
CA VAL A 130 5.65 1.72 11.71
C VAL A 130 6.36 0.62 12.51
N GLY A 131 7.40 0.99 13.24
CA GLY A 131 8.15 0.08 14.09
C GLY A 131 7.44 -0.27 15.39
N LEU A 132 7.93 -1.30 16.08
CA LEU A 132 7.38 -1.68 17.37
C LEU A 132 7.55 -0.57 18.41
N GLY A 133 6.45 -0.10 18.97
CA GLY A 133 6.44 0.96 19.96
C GLY A 133 6.48 2.38 19.40
N GLU A 134 6.50 2.55 18.09
CA GLU A 134 6.39 3.85 17.42
C GLU A 134 4.94 4.28 17.24
N THR A 135 4.71 5.58 17.25
CA THR A 135 3.53 6.22 16.66
C THR A 135 3.70 6.40 15.15
N CYS A 136 2.62 6.64 14.41
CA CYS A 136 2.73 6.95 12.98
C CYS A 136 3.54 8.22 12.71
N GLU A 137 3.43 9.22 13.60
CA GLU A 137 4.18 10.47 13.52
C GLU A 137 5.68 10.24 13.73
N GLU A 138 6.07 9.43 14.70
CA GLU A 138 7.47 9.06 14.96
C GLU A 138 8.06 8.25 13.81
N ALA A 139 7.30 7.28 13.28
CA ALA A 139 7.71 6.52 12.09
C ALA A 139 7.95 7.45 10.90
N MET A 140 7.07 8.43 10.64
CA MET A 140 7.26 9.37 9.54
C MET A 140 8.51 10.25 9.73
N VAL A 141 8.81 10.65 10.96
CA VAL A 141 10.02 11.41 11.28
C VAL A 141 11.28 10.58 11.06
N ARG A 142 11.27 9.32 11.50
CA ARG A 142 12.39 8.38 11.32
C ARG A 142 12.64 8.10 9.84
N GLU A 143 11.61 7.69 9.07
CA GLU A 143 11.72 7.38 7.64
C GLU A 143 12.23 8.59 6.83
N ALA A 144 11.70 9.79 7.10
CA ALA A 144 12.18 11.00 6.45
C ALA A 144 13.68 11.24 6.73
N LEU A 145 14.13 10.99 7.94
CA LEU A 145 15.52 11.18 8.32
C LEU A 145 16.44 10.09 7.73
N GLU A 146 16.02 8.82 7.78
CA GLU A 146 16.80 7.67 7.28
C GLU A 146 16.92 7.68 5.75
N GLU A 147 15.78 7.79 5.06
CA GLU A 147 15.76 7.74 3.60
C GLU A 147 16.26 9.04 2.93
N THR A 148 16.01 10.20 3.54
CA THR A 148 16.27 11.50 2.88
C THR A 148 17.30 12.38 3.57
N GLY A 149 17.73 12.01 4.76
CA GLY A 149 18.65 12.80 5.59
C GLY A 149 18.05 14.13 6.07
N ARG A 150 16.74 14.30 6.11
CA ARG A 150 16.06 15.56 6.44
C ARG A 150 15.22 15.41 7.70
N ARG A 151 15.32 16.38 8.60
CA ARG A 151 14.41 16.49 9.76
C ARG A 151 13.11 17.10 9.29
N ILE A 152 12.01 16.52 9.74
CA ILE A 152 10.68 17.06 9.49
C ILE A 152 9.99 17.49 10.78
N SER A 153 9.00 18.33 10.66
CA SER A 153 8.17 18.83 11.76
C SER A 153 6.72 18.98 11.31
N GLN A 154 5.83 19.33 12.25
CA GLN A 154 4.40 19.53 11.99
C GLN A 154 3.74 18.32 11.30
N VAL A 155 4.19 17.12 11.65
CA VAL A 155 3.64 15.87 11.11
C VAL A 155 2.18 15.74 11.51
N ARG A 156 1.29 15.53 10.53
CA ARG A 156 -0.14 15.34 10.78
C ARG A 156 -0.73 14.29 9.85
N TYR A 157 -1.63 13.48 10.39
CA TYR A 157 -2.42 12.53 9.63
C TYR A 157 -3.44 13.23 8.74
N VAL A 158 -3.65 12.69 7.53
CA VAL A 158 -4.63 13.19 6.56
C VAL A 158 -5.71 12.15 6.28
N ARG A 159 -5.32 10.97 5.83
CA ARG A 159 -6.21 9.84 5.49
C ARG A 159 -5.45 8.53 5.45
N SER A 160 -6.16 7.42 5.29
CA SER A 160 -5.54 6.10 5.11
C SER A 160 -6.02 5.42 3.83
N GLN A 161 -5.23 4.44 3.38
CA GLN A 161 -5.56 3.56 2.27
C GLN A 161 -5.14 2.13 2.58
N PRO A 162 -6.06 1.14 2.53
CA PRO A 162 -5.68 -0.27 2.57
C PRO A 162 -4.79 -0.62 1.38
N TRP A 163 -3.72 -1.38 1.65
CA TRP A 163 -2.82 -1.91 0.64
C TRP A 163 -2.75 -3.44 0.74
N PRO A 164 -3.77 -4.15 0.22
CA PRO A 164 -3.99 -5.57 0.50
C PRO A 164 -2.96 -6.49 -0.14
N TYR A 165 -2.11 -5.98 -1.04
CA TYR A 165 -1.08 -6.76 -1.72
C TYR A 165 0.03 -7.27 -0.80
N ASN A 166 0.26 -6.59 0.31
CA ASN A 166 1.21 -7.00 1.35
C ASN A 166 0.65 -6.88 2.77
N GLY A 167 -0.66 -6.64 2.91
CA GLY A 167 -1.33 -6.52 4.21
C GLY A 167 -1.16 -5.17 4.91
N ALA A 168 -0.61 -4.16 4.25
CA ALA A 168 -0.38 -2.85 4.86
C ALA A 168 -1.65 -1.99 4.92
N LEU A 169 -1.73 -1.15 5.95
CA LEU A 169 -2.60 0.02 6.02
C LEU A 169 -1.72 1.27 5.92
N MET A 170 -1.78 1.93 4.75
CA MET A 170 -1.01 3.14 4.50
C MET A 170 -1.67 4.34 5.20
N MET A 171 -0.92 5.00 6.08
CA MET A 171 -1.32 6.20 6.81
C MET A 171 -0.72 7.43 6.09
N GLY A 172 -1.56 8.19 5.39
CA GLY A 172 -1.15 9.41 4.67
C GLY A 172 -0.88 10.55 5.64
N MET A 173 0.33 11.09 5.57
CA MET A 173 0.82 12.15 6.44
C MET A 173 1.20 13.38 5.61
N VAL A 174 1.19 14.55 6.23
CA VAL A 174 1.78 15.78 5.70
C VAL A 174 2.72 16.33 6.75
N ALA A 175 3.87 16.83 6.32
CA ALA A 175 4.89 17.40 7.19
C ALA A 175 5.62 18.56 6.49
N THR A 176 6.42 19.30 7.25
CA THR A 176 7.28 20.36 6.73
C THR A 176 8.73 20.14 7.11
N THR A 177 9.64 20.65 6.31
CA THR A 177 11.07 20.70 6.63
C THR A 177 11.69 22.04 6.24
N THR A 178 12.71 22.46 6.97
CA THR A 178 13.62 23.56 6.59
C THR A 178 14.92 23.06 5.96
N ASP A 179 15.16 21.74 5.99
CA ASP A 179 16.39 21.13 5.50
C ASP A 179 16.27 20.89 3.97
N GLU A 180 16.70 21.87 3.18
CA GLU A 180 16.73 21.74 1.70
C GLU A 180 17.71 20.64 1.26
N HIS A 181 18.82 20.47 1.97
CA HIS A 181 19.85 19.44 1.73
C HIS A 181 19.88 18.40 2.85
N PRO A 182 20.34 17.16 2.56
CA PRO A 182 20.54 16.16 3.60
C PRO A 182 21.51 16.65 4.67
N ILE A 183 21.20 16.36 5.94
CA ILE A 183 22.06 16.69 7.09
C ILE A 183 22.85 15.47 7.61
N GLN A 184 22.54 14.29 7.07
CA GLN A 184 23.23 13.02 7.39
C GLN A 184 23.29 12.10 6.15
N PRO A 185 24.12 11.05 6.15
CA PRO A 185 24.12 10.01 5.13
C PRO A 185 22.76 9.33 5.00
N LEU A 186 22.43 8.88 3.80
CA LEU A 186 21.20 8.18 3.45
C LEU A 186 21.41 6.67 3.58
N ASP A 187 20.34 5.92 3.84
CA ASP A 187 20.36 4.45 3.94
C ASP A 187 20.54 3.73 2.59
N GLY A 188 20.26 4.41 1.48
CA GLY A 188 20.43 3.89 0.12
C GLY A 188 19.22 3.18 -0.47
N GLU A 189 18.05 3.22 0.18
CA GLU A 189 16.80 2.65 -0.35
C GLU A 189 16.27 3.46 -1.54
N LEU A 190 16.55 4.76 -1.58
CA LEU A 190 16.12 5.65 -2.64
C LEU A 190 17.24 5.88 -3.67
N ALA A 191 16.91 5.69 -4.95
CA ALA A 191 17.83 5.93 -6.06
C ALA A 191 18.00 7.41 -6.36
N ARG A 192 16.94 8.19 -6.20
CA ARG A 192 16.90 9.63 -6.46
C ARG A 192 15.93 10.31 -5.51
N ILE A 193 16.33 11.47 -5.03
CA ILE A 193 15.50 12.35 -4.20
C ILE A 193 15.57 13.73 -4.81
N THR A 194 14.43 14.37 -4.99
CA THR A 194 14.37 15.70 -5.59
C THR A 194 13.22 16.52 -5.01
N TRP A 195 13.37 17.82 -5.10
CA TRP A 195 12.30 18.77 -4.86
C TRP A 195 11.52 18.98 -6.16
N ALA A 196 10.21 18.78 -6.09
CA ALA A 196 9.30 19.05 -7.20
C ALA A 196 8.45 20.28 -6.88
N SER A 197 8.47 21.25 -7.77
CA SER A 197 7.59 22.41 -7.70
C SER A 197 6.18 22.06 -8.17
N ARG A 198 5.22 22.86 -7.79
CA ARG A 198 3.83 22.74 -8.22
C ARG A 198 3.68 22.83 -9.74
N SER A 199 4.43 23.71 -10.40
CA SER A 199 4.43 23.84 -11.86
C SER A 199 4.95 22.57 -12.55
N GLU A 200 6.09 22.03 -12.10
CA GLU A 200 6.64 20.79 -12.66
C GLU A 200 5.70 19.61 -12.52
N LEU A 201 4.99 19.50 -11.40
CA LEU A 201 4.00 18.44 -11.17
C LEU A 201 2.77 18.61 -12.08
N ARG A 202 2.30 19.85 -12.31
CA ARG A 202 1.21 20.15 -13.25
C ARG A 202 1.59 19.87 -14.70
N GLU A 203 2.80 20.19 -15.07
CA GLU A 203 3.34 19.97 -16.42
C GLU A 203 3.70 18.51 -16.71
N GLY A 204 3.64 17.62 -15.67
CA GLY A 204 3.94 16.20 -15.82
C GLY A 204 5.41 15.90 -16.03
N VAL A 205 6.33 16.73 -15.52
CA VAL A 205 7.79 16.51 -15.57
C VAL A 205 8.18 15.20 -14.91
N PHE A 206 7.44 14.81 -13.86
CA PHE A 206 7.70 13.58 -13.12
C PHE A 206 6.62 12.54 -13.42
N THR A 207 7.03 11.30 -13.69
CA THR A 207 6.11 10.17 -13.71
C THR A 207 5.69 9.86 -12.28
N LEU A 208 4.42 10.03 -11.97
CA LEU A 208 3.86 9.80 -10.65
C LEU A 208 3.26 8.37 -10.55
N PRO A 209 3.00 7.87 -9.33
CA PRO A 209 2.33 6.59 -9.14
C PRO A 209 0.91 6.59 -9.73
N HIS A 210 0.30 5.40 -9.75
CA HIS A 210 -1.07 5.26 -10.27
C HIS A 210 -2.04 6.22 -9.54
N ARG A 211 -2.97 6.82 -10.31
CA ARG A 211 -3.95 7.82 -9.82
C ARG A 211 -4.78 7.40 -8.60
N ASN A 212 -4.93 6.10 -8.38
CA ASN A 212 -5.67 5.57 -7.24
C ASN A 212 -4.77 5.31 -6.01
N SER A 213 -3.48 5.60 -6.08
CA SER A 213 -2.58 5.47 -4.93
C SER A 213 -2.71 6.67 -4.00
N LEU A 214 -2.48 6.43 -2.71
CA LEU A 214 -2.49 7.50 -1.70
C LEU A 214 -1.45 8.59 -2.00
N ALA A 215 -0.27 8.20 -2.48
CA ALA A 215 0.77 9.16 -2.90
C ALA A 215 0.26 10.11 -3.98
N PHE A 216 -0.36 9.57 -5.04
CA PHE A 216 -0.90 10.40 -6.12
C PHE A 216 -1.99 11.35 -5.61
N GLN A 217 -2.88 10.87 -4.74
CA GLN A 217 -3.95 11.69 -4.17
C GLN A 217 -3.39 12.85 -3.33
N LEU A 218 -2.43 12.57 -2.46
CA LEU A 218 -1.79 13.61 -1.63
C LEU A 218 -1.07 14.66 -2.49
N ILE A 219 -0.33 14.22 -3.52
CA ILE A 219 0.37 15.11 -4.45
C ILE A 219 -0.63 15.99 -5.22
N THR A 220 -1.68 15.39 -5.79
CA THR A 220 -2.64 16.15 -6.59
C THR A 220 -3.49 17.12 -5.77
N GLU A 221 -3.84 16.76 -4.55
CA GLU A 221 -4.49 17.69 -3.62
C GLU A 221 -3.60 18.87 -3.26
N TRP A 222 -2.32 18.59 -2.95
CA TRP A 222 -1.37 19.67 -2.70
C TRP A 222 -1.22 20.59 -3.92
N VAL A 223 -1.15 20.02 -5.13
CA VAL A 223 -1.09 20.81 -6.38
C VAL A 223 -2.33 21.71 -6.56
N GLY A 224 -3.52 21.26 -6.16
CA GLY A 224 -4.78 21.99 -6.30
C GLY A 224 -5.07 23.04 -5.21
N GLN A 225 -4.33 23.08 -4.10
CA GLN A 225 -4.63 23.95 -2.95
C GLN A 225 -4.49 25.47 -3.20
N HIS A 226 -3.95 25.89 -4.33
CA HIS A 226 -3.72 27.30 -4.68
C HIS A 226 -4.38 27.72 -6.00
N ASP A 227 -5.31 26.93 -6.51
CA ASP A 227 -6.23 27.29 -7.59
C ASP A 227 -7.55 27.80 -6.95
#